data_cd3d4030b6d9147b97ca10d296e689b2
#
_entry.id   cd3d4030b6d9147b97ca10d296e689b2
#
_cell.length_a   1.000
_cell.length_b   1.000
_cell.length_c   1.000
_cell.angle_alpha   90.00
_cell.angle_beta   90.00
_cell.angle_gamma   90.00
#
_symmetry.space_group_name_H-M   'P 1'
#
loop_
_entity.id
_entity.type
_entity.pdbx_description
1 polymer ?
#
loop_
_entity_poly.entity_id
_entity_poly.type
_entity_poly.pdbx_seq_one_letter_code
_entity_poly.pdbx_strand_id
1 'polypeptide(L)'
;MADLLLELPGLVGAPGFLLSTDLLCAWHRSIFGSLFPSQAGRLRWRSAGDWEHVYFGGNVGTLRSRRTKEYRGTHPKRLRRRVHRICAEFNEARKELSEAAPGSTRIDEATYAAARLYVKLLRAHPWVDGNLRVAFVTLQAALWWLDLPRTEFLDLERHDDLIGAAFRGDHEPYRQIAEYIAHRIRTQADAALP
;
A
#
# COMPACT_ATOMS: atom_id res chain seq x y z
N MET A 1 -2.33 2.21 -15.32
CA MET A 1 -2.77 2.02 -13.92
C MET A 1 -4.24 1.62 -13.84
N ALA A 2 -5.13 2.31 -14.56
CA ALA A 2 -6.55 1.92 -14.63
C ALA A 2 -6.72 0.48 -15.13
N ASP A 3 -6.03 0.09 -16.19
CA ASP A 3 -6.11 -1.26 -16.77
C ASP A 3 -5.67 -2.34 -15.76
N LEU A 4 -4.59 -2.09 -15.01
CA LEU A 4 -4.14 -3.04 -13.99
C LEU A 4 -5.16 -3.21 -12.86
N LEU A 5 -5.84 -2.14 -12.47
CA LEU A 5 -6.93 -2.21 -11.48
C LEU A 5 -8.16 -2.96 -12.01
N LEU A 6 -8.40 -2.93 -13.32
CA LEU A 6 -9.48 -3.70 -13.96
C LEU A 6 -9.13 -5.19 -14.08
N GLU A 7 -7.86 -5.51 -14.27
CA GLU A 7 -7.37 -6.90 -14.35
C GLU A 7 -7.20 -7.58 -12.98
N LEU A 8 -7.14 -6.80 -11.88
CA LEU A 8 -6.97 -7.32 -10.52
C LEU A 8 -7.93 -8.47 -10.18
N PRO A 9 -9.22 -8.43 -10.52
CA PRO A 9 -10.14 -9.53 -10.21
C PRO A 9 -9.72 -10.87 -10.83
N GLY A 10 -9.21 -10.86 -12.06
CA GLY A 10 -8.72 -12.06 -12.74
C GLY A 10 -7.41 -12.61 -12.19
N LEU A 11 -6.52 -11.69 -11.76
CA LEU A 11 -5.20 -12.04 -11.22
C LEU A 11 -5.27 -12.47 -9.74
N VAL A 12 -6.29 -12.01 -9.02
CA VAL A 12 -6.37 -12.05 -7.56
C VAL A 12 -7.38 -13.09 -7.07
N GLY A 13 -8.34 -13.49 -7.92
CA GLY A 13 -9.43 -14.39 -7.55
C GLY A 13 -9.06 -15.88 -7.51
N ALA A 14 -7.82 -16.26 -7.87
CA ALA A 14 -7.42 -17.67 -7.85
C ALA A 14 -7.31 -18.21 -6.41
N PRO A 15 -7.94 -19.36 -6.09
CA PRO A 15 -7.77 -20.00 -4.80
C PRO A 15 -6.28 -20.25 -4.51
N GLY A 16 -5.82 -19.88 -3.31
CA GLY A 16 -4.41 -20.08 -2.92
C GLY A 16 -3.44 -18.98 -3.38
N PHE A 17 -3.93 -17.92 -4.03
CA PHE A 17 -3.09 -16.79 -4.42
C PHE A 17 -2.51 -16.06 -3.18
N LEU A 18 -1.20 -15.87 -3.18
CA LEU A 18 -0.47 -15.21 -2.09
C LEU A 18 0.23 -13.95 -2.58
N LEU A 19 0.13 -12.89 -1.78
CA LEU A 19 0.94 -11.70 -2.01
C LEU A 19 2.42 -12.06 -1.85
N SER A 20 3.24 -11.67 -2.82
CA SER A 20 4.67 -11.96 -2.82
C SER A 20 5.50 -10.77 -3.29
N THR A 21 6.80 -10.79 -2.97
CA THR A 21 7.74 -9.79 -3.48
C THR A 21 7.79 -9.79 -5.00
N ASP A 22 7.73 -10.95 -5.62
CA ASP A 22 7.85 -11.08 -7.08
C ASP A 22 6.59 -10.55 -7.79
N LEU A 23 5.40 -10.75 -7.18
CA LEU A 23 4.17 -10.14 -7.66
C LEU A 23 4.22 -8.61 -7.58
N LEU A 24 4.65 -8.06 -6.47
CA LEU A 24 4.82 -6.60 -6.32
C LEU A 24 5.81 -6.04 -7.36
N CYS A 25 6.88 -6.77 -7.64
CA CYS A 25 7.82 -6.42 -8.70
C CYS A 25 7.19 -6.53 -10.10
N ALA A 26 6.32 -7.52 -10.34
CA ALA A 26 5.57 -7.64 -11.58
C ALA A 26 4.60 -6.46 -11.78
N TRP A 27 3.85 -6.08 -10.75
CA TRP A 27 2.98 -4.89 -10.80
C TRP A 27 3.77 -3.60 -11.05
N HIS A 28 4.90 -3.42 -10.34
CA HIS A 28 5.76 -2.27 -10.60
C HIS A 28 6.25 -2.25 -12.06
N ARG A 29 6.61 -3.40 -12.63
CA ARG A 29 7.02 -3.51 -14.03
C ARG A 29 5.87 -3.20 -14.98
N SER A 30 4.68 -3.68 -14.71
CA SER A 30 3.49 -3.40 -15.52
C SER A 30 3.16 -1.90 -15.55
N ILE A 31 3.27 -1.22 -14.41
CA ILE A 31 2.96 0.22 -14.29
C ILE A 31 4.04 1.09 -14.94
N PHE A 32 5.32 0.72 -14.79
CA PHE A 32 6.46 1.59 -15.11
C PHE A 32 7.39 1.07 -16.21
N GLY A 33 7.10 -0.12 -16.77
CA GLY A 33 7.98 -0.76 -17.76
C GLY A 33 8.23 0.07 -18.99
N SER A 34 7.24 0.81 -19.46
CA SER A 34 7.38 1.73 -20.60
C SER A 34 8.15 3.01 -20.26
N LEU A 35 8.08 3.47 -18.99
CA LEU A 35 8.71 4.72 -18.55
C LEU A 35 10.17 4.51 -18.10
N PHE A 36 10.42 3.40 -17.38
CA PHE A 36 11.71 3.10 -16.77
C PHE A 36 12.12 1.63 -16.99
N PRO A 37 12.32 1.18 -18.22
CA PRO A 37 12.48 -0.26 -18.54
C PRO A 37 13.65 -0.93 -17.81
N SER A 38 14.71 -0.21 -17.51
CA SER A 38 15.88 -0.74 -16.79
C SER A 38 15.66 -0.89 -15.27
N GLN A 39 14.70 -0.16 -14.69
CA GLN A 39 14.46 -0.10 -13.24
C GLN A 39 13.13 -0.75 -12.85
N ALA A 40 12.18 -0.82 -13.79
CA ALA A 40 10.86 -1.35 -13.54
C ALA A 40 10.89 -2.82 -13.07
N GLY A 41 10.20 -3.10 -11.98
CA GLY A 41 10.16 -4.44 -11.37
C GLY A 41 11.42 -4.83 -10.59
N ARG A 42 12.37 -3.92 -10.39
CA ARG A 42 13.58 -4.20 -9.61
C ARG A 42 13.56 -3.45 -8.28
N LEU A 43 13.84 -4.15 -7.21
CA LEU A 43 14.03 -3.51 -5.91
C LEU A 43 15.27 -2.60 -5.96
N ARG A 44 15.27 -1.50 -5.20
CA ARG A 44 16.41 -0.58 -5.10
C ARG A 44 17.72 -1.33 -4.79
N TRP A 45 18.79 -0.92 -5.42
CA TRP A 45 20.14 -1.48 -5.21
C TRP A 45 21.11 -0.39 -4.77
N ARG A 46 22.27 -0.81 -4.28
CA ARG A 46 23.24 0.05 -3.61
C ARG A 46 23.80 1.19 -4.48
N SER A 47 23.78 1.06 -5.78
CA SER A 47 24.32 2.05 -6.72
C SER A 47 23.29 3.08 -7.19
N ALA A 48 22.08 3.06 -6.69
CA ALA A 48 21.01 3.94 -7.12
C ALA A 48 20.98 5.27 -6.36
N GLY A 49 22.12 5.97 -6.20
CA GLY A 49 22.19 7.30 -5.61
C GLY A 49 21.92 7.34 -4.11
N ASP A 50 21.44 8.46 -3.61
CA ASP A 50 21.16 8.74 -2.19
C ASP A 50 19.97 7.90 -1.65
N TRP A 51 20.11 6.58 -1.70
CA TRP A 51 19.13 5.63 -1.21
C TRP A 51 18.84 5.75 0.29
N GLU A 52 19.67 6.45 1.03
CA GLU A 52 19.49 6.69 2.47
C GLU A 52 18.33 7.65 2.75
N HIS A 53 18.02 8.49 1.78
CA HIS A 53 17.05 9.55 1.90
C HIS A 53 15.81 9.23 1.08
N VAL A 54 14.72 8.98 1.76
CA VAL A 54 13.42 8.82 1.15
C VAL A 54 12.63 10.08 1.40
N TYR A 55 12.37 10.84 0.35
CA TYR A 55 11.58 12.05 0.42
C TYR A 55 10.09 11.70 0.27
N PHE A 56 9.30 12.00 1.27
CA PHE A 56 7.86 11.99 1.20
C PHE A 56 7.35 13.43 1.15
N GLY A 57 6.43 13.71 0.24
CA GLY A 57 5.79 15.01 0.14
C GLY A 57 6.39 15.93 -0.91
N GLY A 58 7.10 15.39 -1.89
CA GLY A 58 7.48 16.12 -3.09
C GLY A 58 6.37 16.07 -4.13
N ASN A 59 5.69 17.18 -4.37
CA ASN A 59 4.93 17.47 -5.59
C ASN A 59 3.66 16.65 -5.88
N VAL A 60 2.69 16.67 -5.00
CA VAL A 60 1.31 16.71 -5.45
C VAL A 60 0.87 18.18 -5.43
N GLY A 61 1.20 18.91 -6.49
CA GLY A 61 0.54 20.14 -6.93
C GLY A 61 0.45 21.35 -5.99
N THR A 62 0.97 21.31 -4.77
CA THR A 62 0.93 22.45 -3.85
C THR A 62 2.32 22.81 -3.33
N LEU A 63 2.83 23.91 -3.84
CA LEU A 63 4.07 24.62 -3.46
C LEU A 63 4.14 25.02 -1.96
N ARG A 64 3.33 24.48 -1.08
CA ARG A 64 3.22 24.95 0.32
C ARG A 64 3.78 24.05 1.40
N SER A 65 4.11 22.80 1.15
CA SER A 65 4.77 21.98 2.18
C SER A 65 6.29 22.14 2.13
N ARG A 66 6.79 23.21 2.70
CA ARG A 66 8.22 23.43 2.97
C ARG A 66 8.79 22.51 4.07
N ARG A 67 8.10 21.42 4.43
CA ARG A 67 8.57 20.42 5.38
C ARG A 67 8.69 19.06 4.71
N THR A 68 9.62 18.95 3.78
CA THR A 68 10.15 17.65 3.39
C THR A 68 10.79 17.02 4.63
N LYS A 69 10.05 16.18 5.33
CA LYS A 69 10.66 15.35 6.37
C LYS A 69 11.33 14.20 5.67
N GLU A 70 12.63 14.14 5.87
CA GLU A 70 13.45 13.06 5.41
C GLU A 70 13.19 11.80 6.25
N TYR A 71 12.81 10.70 5.61
CA TYR A 71 12.65 9.41 6.27
C TYR A 71 13.66 8.43 5.67
N ARG A 72 14.28 7.65 6.53
CA ARG A 72 15.15 6.57 6.07
C ARG A 72 14.33 5.39 5.59
N GLY A 73 14.45 5.06 4.31
CA GLY A 73 13.93 3.82 3.74
C GLY A 73 14.70 2.60 4.28
N THR A 74 14.21 1.42 3.92
CA THR A 74 14.92 0.18 4.27
C THR A 74 16.23 0.07 3.47
N HIS A 75 17.32 -0.26 4.15
CA HIS A 75 18.62 -0.48 3.52
C HIS A 75 18.55 -1.55 2.40
N PRO A 76 19.11 -1.33 1.20
CA PRO A 76 18.99 -2.24 0.05
C PRO A 76 19.31 -3.71 0.35
N LYS A 77 20.38 -3.99 1.11
CA LYS A 77 20.75 -5.36 1.51
C LYS A 77 19.67 -6.09 2.31
N ARG A 78 18.77 -5.35 2.99
CA ARG A 78 17.69 -5.91 3.83
C ARG A 78 16.32 -5.84 3.14
N LEU A 79 16.24 -5.15 2.00
CA LEU A 79 15.00 -4.74 1.39
C LEU A 79 14.16 -5.94 0.94
N ARG A 80 14.76 -6.91 0.19
CA ARG A 80 14.04 -8.10 -0.25
C ARG A 80 13.44 -8.88 0.94
N ARG A 81 14.23 -9.09 1.99
CA ARG A 81 13.76 -9.76 3.21
C ARG A 81 12.67 -8.96 3.92
N ARG A 82 12.78 -7.63 3.91
CA ARG A 82 11.77 -6.76 4.53
C ARG A 82 10.44 -6.83 3.77
N VAL A 83 10.46 -6.71 2.45
CA VAL A 83 9.27 -6.80 1.60
C VAL A 83 8.63 -8.18 1.71
N HIS A 84 9.42 -9.25 1.65
CA HIS A 84 8.94 -10.62 1.85
C HIS A 84 8.19 -10.75 3.19
N ARG A 85 8.77 -10.23 4.28
CA ARG A 85 8.12 -10.26 5.60
C ARG A 85 6.79 -9.49 5.61
N ILE A 86 6.74 -8.31 4.97
CA ILE A 86 5.51 -7.52 4.86
C ILE A 86 4.42 -8.32 4.14
N CYS A 87 4.76 -8.99 3.05
CA CYS A 87 3.83 -9.85 2.32
C CYS A 87 3.35 -11.04 3.17
N ALA A 88 4.27 -11.71 3.87
CA ALA A 88 3.94 -12.84 4.73
C ALA A 88 3.01 -12.44 5.89
N GLU A 89 3.29 -11.32 6.55
CA GLU A 89 2.44 -10.79 7.62
C GLU A 89 1.01 -10.47 7.13
N PHE A 90 0.86 -9.97 5.91
CA PHE A 90 -0.46 -9.73 5.32
C PHE A 90 -1.17 -11.05 4.96
N ASN A 91 -0.48 -12.00 4.36
CA ASN A 91 -1.06 -13.29 4.01
C ASN A 91 -1.56 -14.04 5.25
N GLU A 92 -0.83 -13.97 6.36
CA GLU A 92 -1.24 -14.56 7.64
C GLU A 92 -2.49 -13.88 8.19
N ALA A 93 -2.49 -12.54 8.27
CA ALA A 93 -3.66 -11.79 8.72
C ALA A 93 -4.90 -12.07 7.84
N ARG A 94 -4.72 -12.19 6.52
CA ARG A 94 -5.80 -12.57 5.61
C ARG A 94 -6.34 -13.97 5.91
N LYS A 95 -5.46 -14.93 6.18
CA LYS A 95 -5.84 -16.29 6.54
C LYS A 95 -6.64 -16.30 7.84
N GLU A 96 -6.14 -15.65 8.88
CA GLU A 96 -6.84 -15.52 10.17
C GLU A 96 -8.25 -14.91 9.99
N LEU A 97 -8.36 -13.85 9.19
CA LEU A 97 -9.64 -13.21 8.88
C LEU A 97 -10.60 -14.11 8.08
N SER A 98 -10.07 -14.98 7.21
CA SER A 98 -10.90 -15.92 6.45
C SER A 98 -11.43 -17.09 7.29
N GLU A 99 -10.71 -17.46 8.34
CA GLU A 99 -11.06 -18.53 9.27
C GLU A 99 -11.94 -18.03 10.44
N ALA A 100 -11.94 -16.71 10.70
CA ALA A 100 -12.74 -16.10 11.75
C ALA A 100 -14.23 -16.11 11.40
N ALA A 101 -15.07 -16.28 12.43
CA ALA A 101 -16.51 -16.16 12.25
C ALA A 101 -16.91 -14.75 11.79
N PRO A 102 -17.94 -14.60 10.95
CA PRO A 102 -18.46 -13.29 10.59
C PRO A 102 -18.88 -12.50 11.83
N GLY A 103 -18.38 -11.27 11.95
CA GLY A 103 -18.68 -10.41 13.09
C GLY A 103 -18.63 -8.93 12.72
N SER A 104 -19.19 -8.08 13.59
CA SER A 104 -19.23 -6.62 13.38
C SER A 104 -17.87 -5.95 13.31
N THR A 105 -16.83 -6.57 13.88
CA THR A 105 -15.45 -6.07 13.89
C THR A 105 -14.67 -6.40 12.62
N ARG A 106 -15.20 -7.28 11.76
CA ARG A 106 -14.48 -7.78 10.57
C ARG A 106 -14.01 -6.67 9.62
N ILE A 107 -14.85 -5.64 9.42
CA ILE A 107 -14.46 -4.51 8.54
C ILE A 107 -13.27 -3.77 9.15
N ASP A 108 -13.27 -3.52 10.45
CA ASP A 108 -12.21 -2.76 11.13
C ASP A 108 -10.90 -3.56 11.15
N GLU A 109 -10.95 -4.84 11.38
CA GLU A 109 -9.80 -5.75 11.35
C GLU A 109 -9.22 -5.89 9.93
N ALA A 110 -10.08 -6.05 8.93
CA ALA A 110 -9.69 -6.15 7.54
C ALA A 110 -9.07 -4.84 7.02
N THR A 111 -9.69 -3.70 7.33
CA THR A 111 -9.13 -2.39 6.96
C THR A 111 -7.83 -2.10 7.68
N TYR A 112 -7.68 -2.56 8.93
CA TYR A 112 -6.42 -2.45 9.67
C TYR A 112 -5.31 -3.28 9.02
N ALA A 113 -5.58 -4.52 8.61
CA ALA A 113 -4.63 -5.37 7.90
C ALA A 113 -4.18 -4.74 6.57
N ALA A 114 -5.12 -4.20 5.78
CA ALA A 114 -4.85 -3.51 4.52
C ALA A 114 -4.04 -2.22 4.72
N ALA A 115 -4.40 -1.38 5.70
CA ALA A 115 -3.69 -0.16 6.06
C ALA A 115 -2.26 -0.45 6.52
N ARG A 116 -2.07 -1.48 7.33
CA ARG A 116 -0.76 -1.93 7.81
C ARG A 116 0.14 -2.37 6.65
N LEU A 117 -0.38 -3.13 5.69
CA LEU A 117 0.33 -3.52 4.47
C LEU A 117 0.78 -2.27 3.70
N TYR A 118 -0.16 -1.37 3.42
CA TYR A 118 0.05 -0.14 2.67
C TYR A 118 1.18 0.72 3.26
N VAL A 119 1.07 1.07 4.54
CA VAL A 119 2.06 1.90 5.23
C VAL A 119 3.41 1.21 5.33
N LYS A 120 3.46 -0.09 5.59
CA LYS A 120 4.71 -0.84 5.66
C LYS A 120 5.44 -0.87 4.31
N LEU A 121 4.71 -0.98 3.19
CA LEU A 121 5.29 -0.89 1.85
C LEU A 121 5.84 0.51 1.58
N LEU A 122 5.09 1.56 1.89
CA LEU A 122 5.57 2.94 1.75
C LEU A 122 6.85 3.16 2.57
N ARG A 123 6.87 2.73 3.84
CA ARG A 123 8.05 2.86 4.71
C ARG A 123 9.24 2.04 4.24
N ALA A 124 9.02 0.88 3.65
CA ALA A 124 10.09 0.07 3.08
C ALA A 124 10.73 0.76 1.86
N HIS A 125 9.93 1.53 1.12
CA HIS A 125 10.32 2.23 -0.10
C HIS A 125 11.07 1.31 -1.08
N PRO A 126 10.41 0.26 -1.60
CA PRO A 126 11.09 -0.82 -2.30
C PRO A 126 11.77 -0.43 -3.61
N TRP A 127 11.26 0.56 -4.30
CA TRP A 127 11.72 0.96 -5.63
C TRP A 127 12.36 2.34 -5.61
N VAL A 128 13.09 2.67 -6.66
CA VAL A 128 13.68 4.00 -6.86
C VAL A 128 12.57 5.06 -7.03
N ASP A 129 11.51 4.70 -7.75
CA ASP A 129 10.31 5.53 -7.94
C ASP A 129 9.05 4.65 -7.95
N GLY A 130 7.86 5.26 -7.97
CA GLY A 130 6.58 4.58 -8.09
C GLY A 130 6.06 3.90 -6.82
N ASN A 131 6.72 4.09 -5.67
CA ASN A 131 6.36 3.43 -4.42
C ASN A 131 4.92 3.69 -3.99
N LEU A 132 4.45 4.94 -4.10
CA LEU A 132 3.08 5.30 -3.74
C LEU A 132 2.05 4.60 -4.63
N ARG A 133 2.29 4.58 -5.95
CA ARG A 133 1.36 3.97 -6.91
C ARG A 133 1.24 2.47 -6.72
N VAL A 134 2.37 1.76 -6.54
CA VAL A 134 2.35 0.32 -6.29
C VAL A 134 1.74 0.01 -4.92
N ALA A 135 2.06 0.78 -3.89
CA ALA A 135 1.44 0.59 -2.58
C ALA A 135 -0.08 0.80 -2.66
N PHE A 136 -0.55 1.79 -3.42
CA PHE A 136 -1.98 2.03 -3.63
C PHE A 136 -2.66 0.87 -4.38
N VAL A 137 -2.07 0.37 -5.47
CA VAL A 137 -2.56 -0.83 -6.17
C VAL A 137 -2.61 -2.03 -5.22
N THR A 138 -1.58 -2.18 -4.39
CA THR A 138 -1.51 -3.25 -3.40
C THR A 138 -2.61 -3.10 -2.33
N LEU A 139 -2.92 -1.88 -1.91
CA LEU A 139 -4.04 -1.61 -1.00
C LEU A 139 -5.37 -2.03 -1.61
N GLN A 140 -5.63 -1.64 -2.87
CA GLN A 140 -6.88 -2.01 -3.56
C GLN A 140 -7.02 -3.54 -3.71
N ALA A 141 -5.92 -4.22 -4.04
CA ALA A 141 -5.88 -5.68 -4.09
C ALA A 141 -6.11 -6.30 -2.71
N ALA A 142 -5.53 -5.74 -1.66
CA ALA A 142 -5.71 -6.22 -0.29
C ALA A 142 -7.17 -6.08 0.17
N LEU A 143 -7.82 -4.94 -0.11
CA LEU A 143 -9.24 -4.75 0.18
C LEU A 143 -10.09 -5.80 -0.55
N TRP A 144 -9.83 -6.02 -1.83
CA TRP A 144 -10.51 -7.05 -2.62
C TRP A 144 -10.34 -8.46 -2.03
N TRP A 145 -9.12 -8.83 -1.63
CA TRP A 145 -8.85 -10.13 -1.00
C TRP A 145 -9.53 -10.32 0.36
N LEU A 146 -9.90 -9.22 1.00
CA LEU A 146 -10.58 -9.20 2.28
C LEU A 146 -12.10 -9.03 2.13
N ASP A 147 -12.62 -9.20 0.90
CA ASP A 147 -14.03 -9.03 0.53
C ASP A 147 -14.57 -7.62 0.83
N LEU A 148 -13.69 -6.62 0.75
CA LEU A 148 -14.05 -5.21 0.92
C LEU A 148 -14.09 -4.48 -0.42
N PRO A 149 -14.99 -3.49 -0.58
CA PRO A 149 -15.02 -2.68 -1.78
C PRO A 149 -13.75 -1.85 -1.95
N ARG A 150 -13.42 -1.54 -3.19
CA ARG A 150 -12.35 -0.59 -3.50
C ARG A 150 -12.70 0.77 -2.92
N THR A 151 -11.69 1.50 -2.48
CA THR A 151 -11.88 2.85 -1.97
C THR A 151 -10.97 3.83 -2.70
N GLU A 152 -11.49 5.03 -2.93
CA GLU A 152 -10.72 6.13 -3.48
C GLU A 152 -10.22 7.03 -2.35
N PHE A 153 -8.98 7.48 -2.44
CA PHE A 153 -8.50 8.58 -1.61
C PHE A 153 -8.92 9.89 -2.29
N LEU A 154 -10.13 10.36 -1.98
CA LEU A 154 -10.66 11.58 -2.57
C LEU A 154 -10.05 12.85 -1.97
N ASP A 155 -9.51 12.73 -0.76
CA ASP A 155 -8.86 13.82 -0.05
C ASP A 155 -7.34 13.52 0.05
N LEU A 156 -6.61 14.02 -0.94
CA LEU A 156 -5.16 13.82 -1.02
C LEU A 156 -4.42 14.54 0.12
N GLU A 157 -4.91 15.68 0.57
CA GLU A 157 -4.28 16.45 1.63
C GLU A 157 -4.38 15.69 2.96
N ARG A 158 -5.58 15.19 3.27
CA ARG A 158 -5.80 14.35 4.45
C ARG A 158 -5.01 13.03 4.38
N HIS A 159 -4.92 12.44 3.18
CA HIS A 159 -4.12 11.24 2.97
C HIS A 159 -2.63 11.50 3.28
N ASP A 160 -2.07 12.62 2.80
CA ASP A 160 -0.67 12.98 3.04
C ASP A 160 -0.40 13.23 4.53
N ASP A 161 -1.34 13.85 5.25
CA ASP A 161 -1.26 14.03 6.69
C ASP A 161 -1.25 12.70 7.44
N LEU A 162 -2.14 11.77 7.07
CA LEU A 162 -2.21 10.42 7.67
C LEU A 162 -0.94 9.62 7.42
N ILE A 163 -0.42 9.65 6.19
CA ILE A 163 0.86 9.02 5.85
C ILE A 163 2.00 9.67 6.63
N GLY A 164 2.02 11.00 6.72
CA GLY A 164 3.00 11.74 7.51
C GLY A 164 2.97 11.34 8.99
N ALA A 165 1.80 11.19 9.59
CA ALA A 165 1.63 10.70 10.96
C ALA A 165 2.16 9.26 11.12
N ALA A 166 1.81 8.37 10.19
CA ALA A 166 2.30 7.00 10.17
C ALA A 166 3.84 6.89 10.09
N PHE A 167 4.48 7.84 9.41
CA PHE A 167 5.94 7.89 9.31
C PHE A 167 6.62 8.47 10.56
N ARG A 168 5.97 9.34 11.30
CA ARG A 168 6.51 9.91 12.54
C ARG A 168 6.64 8.92 13.69
N GLY A 169 6.03 7.75 13.58
CA GLY A 169 6.09 6.71 14.60
C GLY A 169 5.11 6.95 15.75
N ASP A 170 4.06 7.73 15.53
CA ASP A 170 2.97 7.90 16.48
C ASP A 170 2.39 6.53 16.86
N HIS A 171 1.96 6.38 18.11
CA HIS A 171 1.37 5.13 18.58
C HIS A 171 0.17 4.75 17.70
N GLU A 172 0.20 3.55 17.14
CA GLU A 172 -0.79 3.02 16.19
C GLU A 172 -0.91 3.79 14.84
N PRO A 173 0.19 3.96 14.10
CA PRO A 173 0.20 4.72 12.85
C PRO A 173 -0.72 4.13 11.77
N TYR A 174 -1.17 2.89 11.93
CA TYR A 174 -2.04 2.20 10.98
C TYR A 174 -3.52 2.42 11.28
N ARG A 175 -3.89 2.69 12.53
CA ARG A 175 -5.28 2.83 12.96
C ARG A 175 -5.98 3.99 12.27
N GLN A 176 -5.36 5.15 12.23
CA GLN A 176 -5.96 6.34 11.60
C GLN A 176 -6.24 6.13 10.11
N ILE A 177 -5.32 5.45 9.38
CA ILE A 177 -5.53 5.10 7.98
C ILE A 177 -6.61 4.03 7.85
N ALA A 178 -6.64 3.03 8.74
CA ALA A 178 -7.68 2.01 8.76
C ALA A 178 -9.07 2.62 9.01
N GLU A 179 -9.19 3.51 9.98
CA GLU A 179 -10.43 4.23 10.29
C GLU A 179 -10.90 5.09 9.11
N TYR A 180 -9.97 5.78 8.44
CA TYR A 180 -10.29 6.53 7.22
C TYR A 180 -10.83 5.62 6.12
N ILE A 181 -10.17 4.49 5.85
CA ILE A 181 -10.62 3.50 4.86
C ILE A 181 -11.97 2.91 5.26
N ALA A 182 -12.14 2.49 6.52
CA ALA A 182 -13.39 1.92 7.03
C ALA A 182 -14.57 2.91 6.92
N HIS A 183 -14.33 4.18 7.27
CA HIS A 183 -15.32 5.24 7.10
C HIS A 183 -15.74 5.40 5.64
N ARG A 184 -14.78 5.42 4.72
CA ARG A 184 -15.06 5.52 3.28
C ARG A 184 -15.90 4.35 2.77
N ILE A 185 -15.56 3.13 3.17
CA ILE A 185 -16.29 1.92 2.80
C ILE A 185 -17.74 1.99 3.30
N ARG A 186 -17.96 2.38 4.56
CA ARG A 186 -19.29 2.51 5.14
C ARG A 186 -20.12 3.58 4.41
N THR A 187 -19.53 4.76 4.16
CA THR A 187 -20.21 5.85 3.44
C THR A 187 -20.59 5.45 2.00
N GLN A 188 -19.75 4.67 1.31
CA GLN A 188 -20.07 4.17 -0.03
C GLN A 188 -21.20 3.13 0.01
N ALA A 189 -21.23 2.28 1.03
CA ALA A 189 -22.30 1.31 1.21
C ALA A 189 -23.65 2.01 1.49
N ASP A 190 -23.66 3.03 2.36
CA ASP A 190 -24.87 3.79 2.68
C ASP A 190 -25.41 4.56 1.45
N ALA A 191 -24.52 5.08 0.59
CA ALA A 191 -24.91 5.79 -0.63
C ALA A 191 -25.44 4.85 -1.74
N ALA A 192 -25.19 3.55 -1.64
CA ALA A 192 -25.66 2.56 -2.61
C ALA A 192 -27.01 1.93 -2.23
N LEU A 193 -27.53 2.25 -1.05
CA LEU A 193 -28.86 1.83 -0.63
C LEU A 193 -29.90 2.78 -1.22
N PRO A 194 -30.96 2.27 -1.90
CA PRO A 194 -32.01 3.06 -2.53
C PRO A 194 -32.88 3.78 -1.51
#